data_7ec9c58567a142a6322a2e1e2a9fb0a5
#
_entry.id   7ec9c58567a142a6322a2e1e2a9fb0a5
#
_cell.length_a   1.000
_cell.length_b   1.000
_cell.length_c   1.000
_cell.angle_alpha   90.00
_cell.angle_beta   90.00
_cell.angle_gamma   90.00
#
_symmetry.space_group_name_H-M   'P 1'
#
loop_
_entity.id
_entity.type
_entity.pdbx_description
1 polymer ?
#
loop_
_entity_poly.entity_id
_entity_poly.type
_entity_poly.pdbx_seq_one_letter_code
_entity_poly.pdbx_strand_id
1 'polypeptide(L)'
;MSIWGKIFGGTSGFVLGGPLGGLLGIFAGHAIDKFNRKKLPESIAVKQVNFTIGIIALSAKMAKADGIVSHQELDAFKKGLIINQNELKNVEKVWNFAKQSVHGFESYARQLAKLFKPNSSILENLIHLLFSIAISDGKITVEETEFLKKVSDIFGFDKKKFNLLIEIYSNNENDPYTILQSNINDPIDQINKKRITLLKRHHPDVLIAKGQPLEFVEKNNHYVKTVSYTHLTLP
;
A
#
# COMPACT_ATOMS: atom_id res chain seq x y z
N MET A 1 -13.60 16.30 0.51
CA MET A 1 -12.26 16.86 0.79
C MET A 1 -11.27 15.77 0.51
N SER A 2 -10.26 16.01 -0.37
CA SER A 2 -9.25 15.00 -0.74
C SER A 2 -8.42 14.57 0.47
N ILE A 3 -7.82 13.38 0.41
CA ILE A 3 -6.93 12.90 1.47
C ILE A 3 -5.74 13.84 1.67
N TRP A 4 -5.26 14.43 0.58
CA TRP A 4 -4.15 15.38 0.60
C TRP A 4 -4.48 16.66 1.37
N GLY A 5 -5.69 17.19 1.18
CA GLY A 5 -6.19 18.33 1.96
C GLY A 5 -6.30 18.01 3.46
N LYS A 6 -6.65 16.78 3.82
CA LYS A 6 -6.67 16.34 5.23
C LYS A 6 -5.26 16.26 5.83
N ILE A 7 -4.27 15.81 5.05
CA ILE A 7 -2.89 15.62 5.50
C ILE A 7 -2.15 16.96 5.62
N PHE A 8 -2.26 17.81 4.61
CA PHE A 8 -1.46 19.03 4.50
C PHE A 8 -2.22 20.32 4.82
N GLY A 9 -3.55 20.28 4.83
CA GLY A 9 -4.41 21.45 5.04
C GLY A 9 -4.59 21.86 6.50
N GLY A 10 -3.98 21.20 7.46
CA GLY A 10 -3.90 21.64 8.87
C GLY A 10 -5.22 21.71 9.64
N THR A 11 -6.35 21.31 9.07
CA THR A 11 -7.67 21.44 9.73
C THR A 11 -8.03 20.26 10.65
N SER A 12 -7.24 19.22 10.64
CA SER A 12 -7.47 18.07 11.50
C SER A 12 -6.30 17.94 12.47
N GLY A 13 -6.52 18.25 13.72
CA GLY A 13 -5.61 17.94 14.83
C GLY A 13 -5.46 16.43 15.03
N PHE A 14 -5.10 15.71 13.97
CA PHE A 14 -4.81 14.29 14.01
C PHE A 14 -3.47 14.10 14.72
N VAL A 15 -3.51 13.95 16.03
CA VAL A 15 -2.36 13.44 16.76
C VAL A 15 -2.22 11.96 16.45
N LEU A 16 -1.55 11.67 15.36
CA LEU A 16 -1.11 10.31 15.06
C LEU A 16 0.05 10.00 16.00
N GLY A 17 -0.14 9.05 16.90
CA GLY A 17 0.97 8.55 17.72
C GLY A 17 1.93 7.68 16.90
N GLY A 18 3.12 7.43 17.43
CA GLY A 18 4.10 6.53 16.83
C GLY A 18 4.85 7.07 15.62
N PRO A 19 5.53 6.20 14.85
CA PRO A 19 6.39 6.60 13.72
C PRO A 19 5.68 7.40 12.63
N LEU A 20 4.44 7.03 12.30
CA LEU A 20 3.64 7.74 11.30
C LEU A 20 3.27 9.16 11.75
N GLY A 21 2.96 9.32 13.05
CA GLY A 21 2.71 10.64 13.63
C GLY A 21 3.96 11.52 13.69
N GLY A 22 5.11 10.92 14.00
CA GLY A 22 6.40 11.59 13.96
C GLY A 22 6.75 12.13 12.58
N LEU A 23 6.51 11.33 11.53
CA LEU A 23 6.73 11.75 10.16
C LEU A 23 5.84 12.93 9.76
N LEU A 24 4.55 12.90 10.13
CA LEU A 24 3.65 14.04 9.89
C LEU A 24 4.02 15.28 10.69
N GLY A 25 4.46 15.11 11.95
CA GLY A 25 4.82 16.22 12.83
C GLY A 25 5.92 17.12 12.27
N ILE A 26 6.85 16.54 11.51
CA ILE A 26 7.93 17.28 10.85
C ILE A 26 7.38 18.26 9.79
N PHE A 27 6.26 17.93 9.16
CA PHE A 27 5.67 18.74 8.07
C PHE A 27 4.56 19.68 8.54
N ALA A 28 3.90 19.36 9.65
CA ALA A 28 2.78 20.18 10.17
C ALA A 28 3.23 21.41 10.99
N GLY A 29 4.54 21.56 11.23
CA GLY A 29 5.08 22.66 12.03
C GLY A 29 4.59 22.65 13.49
N HIS A 30 5.05 23.58 14.29
CA HIS A 30 4.89 23.73 15.75
C HIS A 30 3.46 23.76 16.34
N ALA A 31 2.44 23.53 15.53
CA ALA A 31 1.04 23.54 15.98
C ALA A 31 0.64 22.31 16.83
N ILE A 32 1.51 21.28 16.92
CA ILE A 32 1.18 20.00 17.56
C ILE A 32 1.45 19.99 19.08
N ASP A 33 2.15 20.98 19.62
CA ASP A 33 2.65 20.95 21.01
C ASP A 33 1.58 21.13 22.11
N LYS A 34 0.32 21.36 21.77
CA LYS A 34 -0.74 21.62 22.76
C LYS A 34 -1.93 20.66 22.76
N PHE A 35 -1.92 19.61 21.96
CA PHE A 35 -3.05 18.69 21.98
C PHE A 35 -2.84 17.52 22.95
N ASN A 36 -3.61 17.58 24.02
CA ASN A 36 -3.81 16.54 25.03
C ASN A 36 -3.97 15.16 24.35
N ARG A 37 -3.14 14.18 24.71
CA ARG A 37 -3.10 12.79 24.20
C ARG A 37 -4.35 11.97 24.54
N LYS A 38 -5.55 12.51 24.32
CA LYS A 38 -6.75 11.68 24.32
C LYS A 38 -6.70 10.80 23.08
N LYS A 39 -6.74 9.48 23.29
CA LYS A 39 -6.93 8.49 22.21
C LYS A 39 -8.11 8.93 21.37
N LEU A 40 -7.86 9.49 20.20
CA LEU A 40 -8.91 9.76 19.22
C LEU A 40 -9.53 8.42 18.79
N PRO A 41 -10.85 8.34 18.63
CA PRO A 41 -11.48 7.15 18.09
C PRO A 41 -10.84 6.83 16.73
N GLU A 42 -10.71 5.54 16.42
CA GLU A 42 -10.21 5.05 15.13
C GLU A 42 -11.21 5.41 14.01
N SER A 43 -11.37 6.70 13.74
CA SER A 43 -12.25 7.17 12.67
C SER A 43 -11.67 6.74 11.32
N ILE A 44 -12.54 6.53 10.33
CA ILE A 44 -12.14 6.22 8.95
C ILE A 44 -11.12 7.25 8.44
N ALA A 45 -11.30 8.54 8.79
CA ALA A 45 -10.36 9.58 8.41
C ALA A 45 -8.95 9.38 8.98
N VAL A 46 -8.84 8.96 10.25
CA VAL A 46 -7.54 8.62 10.87
C VAL A 46 -6.89 7.43 10.15
N LYS A 47 -7.67 6.41 9.83
CA LYS A 47 -7.17 5.24 9.07
C LYS A 47 -6.66 5.66 7.69
N GLN A 48 -7.39 6.51 6.97
CA GLN A 48 -7.01 7.01 5.65
C GLN A 48 -5.70 7.80 5.69
N VAL A 49 -5.53 8.69 6.68
CA VAL A 49 -4.28 9.47 6.83
C VAL A 49 -3.11 8.54 7.17
N ASN A 50 -3.27 7.62 8.12
CA ASN A 50 -2.21 6.66 8.47
C ASN A 50 -1.84 5.77 7.28
N PHE A 51 -2.82 5.30 6.51
CA PHE A 51 -2.58 4.53 5.30
C PHE A 51 -1.72 5.32 4.32
N THR A 52 -2.11 6.57 4.03
CA THR A 52 -1.41 7.41 3.05
C THR A 52 0.04 7.68 3.46
N ILE A 53 0.25 8.10 4.69
CA ILE A 53 1.62 8.36 5.18
C ILE A 53 2.43 7.08 5.25
N GLY A 54 1.80 5.98 5.67
CA GLY A 54 2.43 4.67 5.73
C GLY A 54 2.92 4.17 4.38
N ILE A 55 2.09 4.29 3.34
CA ILE A 55 2.49 3.88 2.00
C ILE A 55 3.60 4.76 1.43
N ILE A 56 3.55 6.08 1.63
CA ILE A 56 4.65 6.98 1.21
C ILE A 56 5.95 6.57 1.90
N ALA A 57 5.90 6.36 3.23
CA ALA A 57 7.08 6.01 3.99
C ALA A 57 7.68 4.65 3.60
N LEU A 58 6.84 3.61 3.47
CA LEU A 58 7.31 2.28 3.08
C LEU A 58 7.85 2.26 1.65
N SER A 59 7.18 2.91 0.70
CA SER A 59 7.64 3.00 -0.69
C SER A 59 8.98 3.74 -0.79
N ALA A 60 9.11 4.88 -0.11
CA ALA A 60 10.35 5.65 -0.13
C ALA A 60 11.54 4.92 0.54
N LYS A 61 11.27 4.13 1.59
CA LYS A 61 12.29 3.33 2.27
C LYS A 61 12.68 2.09 1.46
N MET A 62 11.72 1.49 0.74
CA MET A 62 11.98 0.39 -0.18
C MET A 62 12.87 0.85 -1.33
N ALA A 63 12.50 1.94 -1.98
CA ALA A 63 13.29 2.56 -3.04
C ALA A 63 14.72 2.95 -2.61
N LYS A 64 14.99 3.03 -1.32
CA LYS A 64 16.34 3.26 -0.78
C LYS A 64 17.07 1.96 -0.42
N ALA A 65 16.41 0.81 -0.44
CA ALA A 65 16.98 -0.44 0.06
C ALA A 65 18.24 -0.88 -0.69
N ASP A 66 18.27 -0.72 -1.99
CA ASP A 66 19.44 -1.00 -2.86
C ASP A 66 20.45 0.16 -2.93
N GLY A 67 20.16 1.29 -2.28
CA GLY A 67 21.00 2.48 -2.28
C GLY A 67 20.76 3.44 -3.45
N ILE A 68 20.07 3.03 -4.49
CA ILE A 68 19.83 3.80 -5.72
C ILE A 68 18.33 4.08 -5.82
N VAL A 69 17.92 5.31 -5.51
CA VAL A 69 16.52 5.71 -5.72
C VAL A 69 16.34 6.09 -7.18
N SER A 70 15.71 5.24 -7.96
CA SER A 70 15.43 5.51 -9.36
C SER A 70 14.30 6.54 -9.53
N HIS A 71 14.35 7.32 -10.61
CA HIS A 71 13.22 8.19 -10.99
C HIS A 71 11.98 7.35 -11.33
N GLN A 72 12.18 6.12 -11.83
CA GLN A 72 11.13 5.20 -12.22
C GLN A 72 10.29 4.75 -11.03
N GLU A 73 10.90 4.46 -9.87
CA GLU A 73 10.18 4.10 -8.64
C GLU A 73 9.33 5.26 -8.11
N LEU A 74 9.87 6.49 -8.09
CA LEU A 74 9.08 7.66 -7.70
C LEU A 74 7.94 7.92 -8.68
N ASP A 75 8.17 7.73 -9.97
CA ASP A 75 7.13 7.88 -11.00
C ASP A 75 6.10 6.74 -10.92
N ALA A 76 6.51 5.50 -10.63
CA ALA A 76 5.61 4.39 -10.39
C ALA A 76 4.74 4.65 -9.15
N PHE A 77 5.36 5.15 -8.07
CA PHE A 77 4.63 5.58 -6.87
C PHE A 77 3.60 6.67 -7.21
N LYS A 78 3.99 7.73 -7.92
CA LYS A 78 3.08 8.82 -8.35
C LYS A 78 1.97 8.32 -9.27
N LYS A 79 2.29 7.41 -10.19
CA LYS A 79 1.32 6.79 -11.10
C LYS A 79 0.31 5.90 -10.36
N GLY A 80 0.73 5.27 -9.27
CA GLY A 80 -0.14 4.46 -8.42
C GLY A 80 -1.15 5.26 -7.60
N LEU A 81 -1.08 6.60 -7.61
CA LEU A 81 -1.90 7.50 -6.79
C LEU A 81 -2.58 8.57 -7.63
N ILE A 82 -3.75 9.03 -7.17
CA ILE A 82 -4.35 10.26 -7.68
C ILE A 82 -3.85 11.40 -6.78
N ILE A 83 -2.84 12.13 -7.25
CA ILE A 83 -2.27 13.27 -6.54
C ILE A 83 -2.59 14.54 -7.33
N ASN A 84 -3.24 15.50 -6.67
CA ASN A 84 -3.45 16.81 -7.27
C ASN A 84 -2.12 17.53 -7.46
N GLN A 85 -1.97 18.28 -8.55
CA GLN A 85 -0.70 18.98 -8.86
C GLN A 85 -0.21 19.88 -7.71
N ASN A 86 -1.13 20.52 -7.00
CA ASN A 86 -0.81 21.38 -5.85
C ASN A 86 -0.22 20.62 -4.66
N GLU A 87 -0.47 19.29 -4.58
CA GLU A 87 -0.03 18.46 -3.47
C GLU A 87 1.25 17.66 -3.79
N LEU A 88 1.66 17.61 -5.06
CA LEU A 88 2.84 16.86 -5.50
C LEU A 88 4.09 17.26 -4.72
N LYS A 89 4.31 18.57 -4.55
CA LYS A 89 5.48 19.09 -3.79
C LYS A 89 5.49 18.62 -2.33
N ASN A 90 4.31 18.50 -1.72
CA ASN A 90 4.20 18.05 -0.33
C ASN A 90 4.44 16.55 -0.23
N VAL A 91 3.90 15.75 -1.16
CA VAL A 91 4.16 14.32 -1.25
C VAL A 91 5.66 14.05 -1.45
N GLU A 92 6.31 14.79 -2.35
CA GLU A 92 7.74 14.69 -2.59
C GLU A 92 8.58 15.06 -1.36
N LYS A 93 8.16 16.03 -0.56
CA LYS A 93 8.85 16.35 0.70
C LYS A 93 8.78 15.18 1.68
N VAL A 94 7.60 14.56 1.86
CA VAL A 94 7.42 13.39 2.72
C VAL A 94 8.27 12.21 2.21
N TRP A 95 8.24 11.96 0.92
CA TRP A 95 9.05 10.95 0.26
C TRP A 95 10.55 11.18 0.49
N ASN A 96 11.04 12.38 0.19
CA ASN A 96 12.45 12.75 0.34
C ASN A 96 12.94 12.65 1.78
N PHE A 97 12.09 12.93 2.75
CA PHE A 97 12.42 12.73 4.15
C PHE A 97 12.47 11.24 4.52
N ALA A 98 11.45 10.47 4.10
CA ALA A 98 11.37 9.05 4.42
C ALA A 98 12.54 8.24 3.82
N LYS A 99 12.99 8.58 2.60
CA LYS A 99 14.10 7.91 1.91
C LYS A 99 15.50 8.20 2.48
N GLN A 100 15.66 9.13 3.44
CA GLN A 100 16.96 9.41 4.03
C GLN A 100 17.58 8.18 4.72
N SER A 101 16.74 7.26 5.18
CA SER A 101 17.19 6.02 5.82
C SER A 101 16.22 4.88 5.56
N VAL A 102 16.74 3.69 5.24
CA VAL A 102 15.97 2.44 5.19
C VAL A 102 15.53 2.01 6.59
N HIS A 103 16.35 2.32 7.61
CA HIS A 103 16.09 1.88 8.98
C HIS A 103 14.72 2.33 9.51
N GLY A 104 14.14 1.48 10.35
CA GLY A 104 12.89 1.77 11.06
C GLY A 104 11.62 1.54 10.23
N PHE A 105 11.71 1.01 9.00
CA PHE A 105 10.53 0.70 8.20
C PHE A 105 9.60 -0.32 8.88
N GLU A 106 10.15 -1.23 9.66
CA GLU A 106 9.39 -2.21 10.43
C GLU A 106 8.43 -1.56 11.43
N SER A 107 8.81 -0.40 11.97
CA SER A 107 7.94 0.36 12.90
C SER A 107 6.71 0.90 12.20
N TYR A 108 6.86 1.40 10.96
CA TYR A 108 5.76 1.86 10.13
C TYR A 108 4.86 0.69 9.73
N ALA A 109 5.45 -0.44 9.30
CA ALA A 109 4.73 -1.65 8.96
C ALA A 109 3.93 -2.20 10.16
N ARG A 110 4.55 -2.28 11.36
CA ARG A 110 3.85 -2.70 12.58
C ARG A 110 2.71 -1.77 12.98
N GLN A 111 2.87 -0.45 12.82
CA GLN A 111 1.79 0.49 13.10
C GLN A 111 0.61 0.29 12.14
N LEU A 112 0.87 0.07 10.85
CA LEU A 112 -0.16 -0.25 9.86
C LEU A 112 -0.84 -1.60 10.15
N ALA A 113 -0.06 -2.64 10.47
CA ALA A 113 -0.60 -3.95 10.82
C ALA A 113 -1.50 -3.89 12.06
N LYS A 114 -1.14 -3.09 13.08
CA LYS A 114 -1.96 -2.85 14.27
C LYS A 114 -3.27 -2.15 13.92
N LEU A 115 -3.21 -1.16 13.02
CA LEU A 115 -4.37 -0.34 12.65
C LEU A 115 -5.38 -1.12 11.77
N PHE A 116 -4.88 -1.88 10.80
CA PHE A 116 -5.73 -2.57 9.81
C PHE A 116 -5.93 -4.04 10.07
N LYS A 117 -5.31 -4.60 11.10
CA LYS A 117 -5.28 -6.02 11.46
C LYS A 117 -4.52 -6.88 10.42
N PRO A 118 -3.75 -7.88 10.87
CA PRO A 118 -3.04 -8.80 9.98
C PRO A 118 -3.97 -9.48 8.97
N ASN A 119 -3.44 -9.83 7.82
CA ASN A 119 -4.15 -10.48 6.71
C ASN A 119 -5.37 -9.71 6.16
N SER A 120 -5.51 -8.42 6.44
CA SER A 120 -6.61 -7.63 5.88
C SER A 120 -6.39 -7.32 4.40
N SER A 121 -7.50 -7.15 3.65
CA SER A 121 -7.45 -6.77 2.23
C SER A 121 -6.76 -5.41 1.99
N ILE A 122 -6.75 -4.52 2.99
CA ILE A 122 -6.04 -3.23 2.90
C ILE A 122 -4.53 -3.45 2.92
N LEU A 123 -4.01 -4.28 3.83
CA LEU A 123 -2.59 -4.61 3.89
C LEU A 123 -2.16 -5.40 2.66
N GLU A 124 -3.06 -6.23 2.13
CA GLU A 124 -2.85 -6.95 0.87
C GLU A 124 -2.71 -5.98 -0.32
N ASN A 125 -3.60 -4.99 -0.43
CA ASN A 125 -3.46 -3.96 -1.47
C ASN A 125 -2.19 -3.11 -1.30
N LEU A 126 -1.80 -2.85 -0.05
CA LEU A 126 -0.58 -2.10 0.22
C LEU A 126 0.66 -2.88 -0.23
N ILE A 127 0.73 -4.18 0.05
CA ILE A 127 1.85 -5.01 -0.40
C ILE A 127 1.88 -5.14 -1.92
N HIS A 128 0.72 -5.27 -2.58
CA HIS A 128 0.64 -5.26 -4.05
C HIS A 128 1.18 -3.96 -4.66
N LEU A 129 0.90 -2.81 -4.05
CA LEU A 129 1.46 -1.54 -4.50
C LEU A 129 2.97 -1.49 -4.33
N LEU A 130 3.50 -1.97 -3.20
CA LEU A 130 4.95 -2.04 -3.01
C LEU A 130 5.63 -2.93 -4.06
N PHE A 131 5.05 -4.10 -4.37
CA PHE A 131 5.54 -4.95 -5.46
C PHE A 131 5.49 -4.25 -6.83
N SER A 132 4.41 -3.51 -7.11
CA SER A 132 4.29 -2.76 -8.38
C SER A 132 5.35 -1.65 -8.52
N ILE A 133 5.77 -1.06 -7.40
CA ILE A 133 6.85 -0.07 -7.38
C ILE A 133 8.19 -0.77 -7.59
N ALA A 134 8.45 -1.86 -6.86
CA ALA A 134 9.69 -2.61 -6.96
C ALA A 134 9.97 -3.13 -8.38
N ILE A 135 8.93 -3.58 -9.11
CA ILE A 135 9.11 -4.09 -10.49
C ILE A 135 9.15 -2.98 -11.56
N SER A 136 9.00 -1.72 -11.17
CA SER A 136 8.84 -0.61 -12.14
C SER A 136 10.05 -0.36 -13.03
N ASP A 137 11.23 -0.77 -12.61
CA ASP A 137 12.48 -0.70 -13.39
C ASP A 137 12.81 -2.02 -14.13
N GLY A 138 11.92 -3.03 -14.03
CA GLY A 138 11.95 -4.29 -14.78
C GLY A 138 12.39 -5.49 -13.96
N LYS A 139 12.93 -5.32 -12.74
CA LYS A 139 13.32 -6.43 -11.85
C LYS A 139 13.24 -6.01 -10.38
N ILE A 140 12.93 -6.96 -9.52
CA ILE A 140 12.99 -6.78 -8.07
C ILE A 140 14.39 -7.20 -7.59
N THR A 141 15.09 -6.30 -6.92
CA THR A 141 16.43 -6.57 -6.36
C THR A 141 16.36 -7.53 -5.16
N VAL A 142 17.52 -8.02 -4.74
CA VAL A 142 17.61 -8.89 -3.54
C VAL A 142 17.21 -8.10 -2.29
N GLU A 143 17.68 -6.87 -2.19
CA GLU A 143 17.42 -5.96 -1.06
C GLU A 143 15.91 -5.61 -0.96
N GLU A 144 15.27 -5.33 -2.09
CA GLU A 144 13.82 -5.10 -2.13
C GLU A 144 13.03 -6.36 -1.79
N THR A 145 13.48 -7.53 -2.26
CA THR A 145 12.86 -8.81 -1.92
C THR A 145 12.91 -9.06 -0.41
N GLU A 146 14.04 -8.78 0.25
CA GLU A 146 14.18 -8.89 1.71
C GLU A 146 13.28 -7.89 2.43
N PHE A 147 13.21 -6.64 1.94
CA PHE A 147 12.32 -5.62 2.47
C PHE A 147 10.86 -6.05 2.37
N LEU A 148 10.41 -6.46 1.17
CA LEU A 148 9.05 -6.92 0.91
C LEU A 148 8.68 -8.14 1.76
N LYS A 149 9.62 -9.07 1.94
CA LYS A 149 9.43 -10.24 2.81
C LYS A 149 9.19 -9.83 4.26
N LYS A 150 10.03 -8.95 4.82
CA LYS A 150 9.86 -8.46 6.19
C LYS A 150 8.54 -7.72 6.39
N VAL A 151 8.14 -6.88 5.42
CA VAL A 151 6.84 -6.19 5.46
C VAL A 151 5.70 -7.20 5.40
N SER A 152 5.78 -8.21 4.53
CA SER A 152 4.78 -9.28 4.40
C SER A 152 4.61 -10.06 5.70
N ASP A 153 5.73 -10.43 6.35
CA ASP A 153 5.72 -11.13 7.65
C ASP A 153 5.03 -10.28 8.72
N ILE A 154 5.34 -8.97 8.80
CA ILE A 154 4.70 -8.04 9.74
C ILE A 154 3.20 -7.88 9.45
N PHE A 155 2.80 -7.92 8.19
CA PHE A 155 1.39 -7.87 7.78
C PHE A 155 0.65 -9.19 8.03
N GLY A 156 1.34 -10.23 8.48
CA GLY A 156 0.78 -11.54 8.80
C GLY A 156 0.55 -12.42 7.59
N PHE A 157 1.23 -12.17 6.48
CA PHE A 157 1.19 -13.05 5.31
C PHE A 157 2.20 -14.19 5.49
N ASP A 158 1.74 -15.40 5.22
CA ASP A 158 2.60 -16.58 5.29
C ASP A 158 3.55 -16.68 4.07
N LYS A 159 4.51 -17.61 4.17
CA LYS A 159 5.49 -17.85 3.11
C LYS A 159 4.82 -18.22 1.78
N LYS A 160 3.70 -18.95 1.81
CA LYS A 160 2.98 -19.37 0.61
C LYS A 160 2.42 -18.14 -0.13
N LYS A 161 1.81 -17.22 0.61
CA LYS A 161 1.27 -15.97 0.06
C LYS A 161 2.38 -15.05 -0.45
N PHE A 162 3.51 -14.95 0.25
CA PHE A 162 4.66 -14.19 -0.22
C PHE A 162 5.23 -14.74 -1.53
N ASN A 163 5.42 -16.07 -1.62
CA ASN A 163 5.91 -16.70 -2.84
C ASN A 163 4.96 -16.47 -4.03
N LEU A 164 3.64 -16.54 -3.79
CA LEU A 164 2.64 -16.21 -4.80
C LEU A 164 2.77 -14.75 -5.29
N LEU A 165 3.03 -13.80 -4.40
CA LEU A 165 3.26 -12.40 -4.79
C LEU A 165 4.51 -12.27 -5.65
N ILE A 166 5.61 -12.93 -5.28
CA ILE A 166 6.82 -12.98 -6.11
C ILE A 166 6.49 -13.53 -7.49
N GLU A 167 5.76 -14.64 -7.58
CA GLU A 167 5.38 -15.26 -8.86
C GLU A 167 4.55 -14.32 -9.72
N ILE A 168 3.52 -13.68 -9.16
CA ILE A 168 2.66 -12.72 -9.89
C ILE A 168 3.46 -11.55 -10.46
N TYR A 169 4.46 -11.03 -9.74
CA TYR A 169 5.20 -9.85 -10.16
C TYR A 169 6.49 -10.14 -10.92
N SER A 170 7.09 -11.34 -10.77
CA SER A 170 8.31 -11.73 -11.51
C SER A 170 8.01 -12.32 -12.87
N ASN A 171 6.87 -12.96 -13.05
CA ASN A 171 6.46 -13.51 -14.32
C ASN A 171 5.68 -12.45 -15.09
N ASN A 172 6.20 -12.02 -16.24
CA ASN A 172 5.52 -11.06 -17.14
C ASN A 172 4.19 -11.57 -17.71
N GLU A 173 3.86 -12.83 -17.50
CA GLU A 173 2.59 -13.44 -17.88
C GLU A 173 1.65 -13.37 -16.66
N ASN A 174 0.64 -12.51 -16.76
CA ASN A 174 -0.48 -12.48 -15.82
C ASN A 174 -1.30 -13.77 -15.99
N ASP A 175 -0.72 -14.93 -15.56
CA ASP A 175 -1.46 -16.19 -15.58
C ASP A 175 -2.72 -16.07 -14.72
N PRO A 176 -3.92 -16.16 -15.32
CA PRO A 176 -5.19 -16.04 -14.60
C PRO A 176 -5.32 -17.04 -13.45
N TYR A 177 -4.80 -18.25 -13.63
CA TYR A 177 -4.91 -19.31 -12.64
C TYR A 177 -4.04 -19.01 -11.40
N THR A 178 -2.83 -18.51 -11.60
CA THR A 178 -1.95 -18.05 -10.51
C THR A 178 -2.62 -16.92 -9.72
N ILE A 179 -3.19 -15.92 -10.38
CA ILE A 179 -3.89 -14.80 -9.74
C ILE A 179 -5.09 -15.29 -8.93
N LEU A 180 -5.89 -16.22 -9.47
CA LEU A 180 -7.06 -16.81 -8.82
C LEU A 180 -6.71 -17.87 -7.78
N GLN A 181 -5.41 -18.20 -7.63
CA GLN A 181 -4.95 -19.32 -6.79
C GLN A 181 -5.69 -20.62 -7.15
N SER A 182 -5.81 -20.89 -8.44
CA SER A 182 -6.52 -22.02 -9.04
C SER A 182 -5.57 -22.84 -9.89
N ASN A 183 -6.01 -24.06 -10.23
CA ASN A 183 -5.35 -24.89 -11.22
C ASN A 183 -6.18 -24.89 -12.51
N ILE A 184 -5.53 -25.05 -13.67
CA ILE A 184 -6.21 -25.16 -14.97
C ILE A 184 -7.21 -26.32 -15.01
N ASN A 185 -6.99 -27.36 -14.22
CA ASN A 185 -7.84 -28.53 -14.09
C ASN A 185 -8.93 -28.41 -13.01
N ASP A 186 -8.99 -27.27 -12.27
CA ASP A 186 -10.03 -27.05 -11.28
C ASP A 186 -11.40 -26.94 -11.99
N PRO A 187 -12.49 -27.45 -11.38
CA PRO A 187 -13.84 -27.25 -11.91
C PRO A 187 -14.16 -25.76 -12.05
N ILE A 188 -14.78 -25.37 -13.16
CA ILE A 188 -15.10 -23.97 -13.48
C ILE A 188 -15.89 -23.27 -12.36
N ASP A 189 -16.77 -23.99 -11.67
CA ASP A 189 -17.53 -23.46 -10.53
C ASP A 189 -16.61 -23.08 -9.35
N GLN A 190 -15.54 -23.84 -9.10
CA GLN A 190 -14.57 -23.53 -8.07
C GLN A 190 -13.74 -22.28 -8.45
N ILE A 191 -13.30 -22.19 -9.71
CA ILE A 191 -12.60 -21.05 -10.24
C ILE A 191 -13.46 -19.78 -10.10
N ASN A 192 -14.73 -19.85 -10.50
CA ASN A 192 -15.67 -18.73 -10.39
C ASN A 192 -15.93 -18.33 -8.92
N LYS A 193 -16.06 -19.28 -8.00
CA LYS A 193 -16.19 -19.00 -6.56
C LYS A 193 -14.97 -18.24 -6.02
N LYS A 194 -13.75 -18.67 -6.37
CA LYS A 194 -12.50 -17.99 -5.98
C LYS A 194 -12.47 -16.57 -6.54
N ARG A 195 -12.80 -16.39 -7.83
CA ARG A 195 -12.87 -15.08 -8.49
C ARG A 195 -13.85 -14.14 -7.77
N ILE A 196 -15.07 -14.58 -7.54
CA ILE A 196 -16.10 -13.77 -6.87
C ILE A 196 -15.67 -13.41 -5.45
N THR A 197 -15.03 -14.32 -4.73
CA THR A 197 -14.53 -14.08 -3.39
C THR A 197 -13.43 -13.00 -3.38
N LEU A 198 -12.50 -13.06 -4.33
CA LEU A 198 -11.45 -12.04 -4.48
C LEU A 198 -12.05 -10.68 -4.86
N LEU A 199 -12.97 -10.64 -5.83
CA LEU A 199 -13.65 -9.40 -6.23
C LEU A 199 -14.39 -8.76 -5.06
N LYS A 200 -15.15 -9.53 -4.28
CA LYS A 200 -15.84 -9.02 -3.07
C LYS A 200 -14.87 -8.51 -2.02
N ARG A 201 -13.75 -9.22 -1.80
CA ARG A 201 -12.74 -8.86 -0.81
C ARG A 201 -12.02 -7.55 -1.14
N HIS A 202 -11.77 -7.30 -2.43
CA HIS A 202 -11.03 -6.15 -2.94
C HIS A 202 -11.93 -5.10 -3.61
N HIS A 203 -13.26 -5.20 -3.41
CA HIS A 203 -14.19 -4.23 -3.96
C HIS A 203 -13.88 -2.82 -3.44
N PRO A 204 -13.88 -1.79 -4.31
CA PRO A 204 -13.62 -0.40 -3.93
C PRO A 204 -14.35 0.04 -2.67
N ASP A 205 -15.66 -0.17 -2.61
CA ASP A 205 -16.49 0.26 -1.47
C ASP A 205 -16.08 -0.43 -0.16
N VAL A 206 -15.70 -1.71 -0.22
CA VAL A 206 -15.23 -2.47 0.96
C VAL A 206 -13.91 -1.90 1.46
N LEU A 207 -13.01 -1.53 0.58
CA LEU A 207 -11.70 -0.98 0.93
C LEU A 207 -11.85 0.43 1.52
N ILE A 208 -12.70 1.28 0.91
CA ILE A 208 -13.00 2.63 1.41
C ILE A 208 -13.64 2.54 2.80
N ALA A 209 -14.63 1.67 2.98
CA ALA A 209 -15.29 1.47 4.27
C ALA A 209 -14.33 0.99 5.37
N LYS A 210 -13.25 0.29 5.00
CA LYS A 210 -12.19 -0.15 5.92
C LYS A 210 -11.10 0.90 6.17
N GLY A 211 -11.13 2.05 5.46
CA GLY A 211 -10.21 3.16 5.66
C GLY A 211 -9.10 3.30 4.61
N GLN A 212 -9.25 2.67 3.44
CA GLN A 212 -8.40 2.99 2.29
C GLN A 212 -8.90 4.28 1.64
N PRO A 213 -8.03 5.25 1.32
CA PRO A 213 -8.44 6.46 0.62
C PRO A 213 -8.88 6.17 -0.82
N LEU A 214 -9.85 6.94 -1.32
CA LEU A 214 -10.36 6.81 -2.69
C LEU A 214 -9.25 6.96 -3.73
N GLU A 215 -8.33 7.88 -3.50
CA GLU A 215 -7.20 8.18 -4.36
C GLU A 215 -6.28 6.96 -4.60
N PHE A 216 -6.30 5.99 -3.68
CA PHE A 216 -5.56 4.73 -3.82
C PHE A 216 -6.39 3.61 -4.44
N VAL A 217 -7.71 3.67 -4.30
CA VAL A 217 -8.61 2.63 -4.80
C VAL A 217 -8.75 2.71 -6.31
N GLU A 218 -8.92 3.91 -6.87
CA GLU A 218 -9.21 4.10 -8.29
C GLU A 218 -8.05 3.69 -9.20
N LYS A 219 -6.80 3.91 -8.79
CA LYS A 219 -5.62 3.56 -9.60
C LYS A 219 -5.02 2.21 -9.29
N ASN A 220 -5.03 1.78 -8.02
CA ASN A 220 -4.44 0.51 -7.60
C ASN A 220 -5.34 -0.71 -7.84
N ASN A 221 -6.35 -0.56 -8.66
CA ASN A 221 -7.26 -1.63 -9.02
C ASN A 221 -6.68 -2.58 -10.09
N HIS A 222 -5.34 -2.55 -10.31
CA HIS A 222 -4.71 -3.44 -11.28
C HIS A 222 -5.00 -4.91 -10.94
N TYR A 223 -4.80 -5.30 -9.68
CA TYR A 223 -5.12 -6.64 -9.22
C TYR A 223 -6.61 -7.00 -9.43
N VAL A 224 -7.52 -6.09 -9.04
CA VAL A 224 -8.98 -6.30 -9.24
C VAL A 224 -9.35 -6.29 -10.72
N LYS A 225 -8.72 -5.43 -11.53
CA LYS A 225 -8.90 -5.44 -12.98
C LYS A 225 -8.44 -6.76 -13.57
N THR A 226 -7.25 -7.23 -13.21
CA THR A 226 -6.73 -8.51 -13.69
C THR A 226 -7.66 -9.66 -13.29
N VAL A 227 -8.11 -9.71 -12.01
CA VAL A 227 -9.11 -10.69 -11.57
C VAL A 227 -10.44 -10.56 -12.32
N SER A 228 -10.85 -9.34 -12.70
CA SER A 228 -12.05 -9.12 -13.51
C SER A 228 -11.88 -9.60 -14.95
N TYR A 229 -10.71 -9.38 -15.55
CA TYR A 229 -10.42 -9.79 -16.94
C TYR A 229 -10.14 -11.29 -17.08
N THR A 230 -9.82 -12.01 -16.01
CA THR A 230 -9.57 -13.47 -16.07
C THR A 230 -10.77 -14.25 -16.62
N HIS A 231 -12.01 -13.74 -16.49
CA HIS A 231 -13.19 -14.41 -17.05
C HIS A 231 -13.24 -14.37 -18.58
N LEU A 232 -12.50 -13.44 -19.23
CA LEU A 232 -12.43 -13.33 -20.69
C LEU A 232 -11.36 -14.24 -21.28
N THR A 233 -10.44 -14.73 -20.48
CA THR A 233 -9.29 -15.55 -20.89
C THR A 233 -9.38 -16.99 -20.39
N LEU A 234 -10.35 -17.31 -19.56
CA LEU A 234 -10.65 -18.68 -19.15
C LEU A 234 -11.57 -19.33 -20.17
N PRO A 235 -11.34 -20.60 -20.55
CA PRO A 235 -12.17 -21.33 -21.51
C PRO A 235 -13.60 -21.54 -21.02
#